data_7181df720ce8a19d362e8b7d5fb4eec9
#
_entry.id   7181df720ce8a19d362e8b7d5fb4eec9
#
_cell.length_a   1.000
_cell.length_b   1.000
_cell.length_c   1.000
_cell.angle_alpha   90.00
_cell.angle_beta   90.00
_cell.angle_gamma   90.00
#
_symmetry.space_group_name_H-M   'P 1'
#
loop_
_entity.id
_entity.type
_entity.pdbx_description
1 polymer ?
#
loop_
_entity_poly.entity_id
_entity_poly.type
_entity_poly.pdbx_seq_one_letter_code
_entity_poly.pdbx_strand_id
1 'polypeptide(L)'
;MSDQAIHSHNTAPTRRNFLRATATAALTLTGTFALSSCGLRWEADAGDLPFLPHERHPTTELLTTELQHVTTAYHACITAGATPLVTLHEKQLHALRARLTSLHATPQTPPPPPHPSTNPTPQDRAAAAQAQLNGLNHTPNNTTAWSTATPPDLLLIGSIHTARGTFARLLHNKSETTHPTDGFTQLPTNTAQTIYQHAHATRYTLEIAAARTTDKTRTTANAALTTINQLIHDLTHTANITPTHAPPLGYPHSQPTTPAQLSHTATTALHTLTDTLIAALPTAAKTSTTCYNATRRRATALETHATEWGSQARPLPGIA
;
A
#
# COMPACT_ATOMS: atom_id res chain seq x y z
N MET A 1 13.58 19.20 69.67
CA MET A 1 13.09 18.13 68.78
C MET A 1 12.29 18.82 67.68
N SER A 2 12.93 19.01 66.54
CA SER A 2 12.42 19.85 65.45
C SER A 2 11.99 18.95 64.31
N ASP A 3 10.66 18.99 64.01
CA ASP A 3 10.08 18.35 62.85
C ASP A 3 10.29 19.26 61.62
N GLN A 4 11.03 18.80 60.63
CA GLN A 4 11.10 19.40 59.29
C GLN A 4 10.11 18.70 58.39
N ALA A 5 9.06 19.36 58.02
CA ALA A 5 8.14 18.95 56.96
C ALA A 5 8.71 19.30 55.60
N ILE A 6 8.97 18.24 54.79
CA ILE A 6 9.40 18.37 53.39
C ILE A 6 8.16 18.60 52.54
N HIS A 7 7.93 19.83 52.06
CA HIS A 7 6.94 20.12 51.03
C HIS A 7 7.51 19.76 49.62
N SER A 8 7.06 18.67 49.06
CA SER A 8 7.29 18.36 47.64
C SER A 8 6.31 19.16 46.78
N HIS A 9 6.80 20.20 46.11
CA HIS A 9 6.05 20.91 45.08
C HIS A 9 5.93 20.03 43.80
N ASN A 10 4.77 19.43 43.65
CA ASN A 10 4.37 18.73 42.43
C ASN A 10 3.89 19.77 41.41
N THR A 11 4.80 20.33 40.60
CA THR A 11 4.45 21.28 39.53
C THR A 11 3.98 20.48 38.31
N ALA A 12 2.65 20.42 38.14
CA ALA A 12 2.05 19.90 36.91
C ALA A 12 2.54 20.71 35.68
N PRO A 13 2.93 20.04 34.59
CA PRO A 13 3.41 20.74 33.40
C PRO A 13 2.27 21.56 32.78
N THR A 14 2.54 22.85 32.60
CA THR A 14 1.57 23.76 31.98
C THR A 14 1.39 23.46 30.49
N ARG A 15 0.19 23.69 29.95
CA ARG A 15 -0.19 23.53 28.53
C ARG A 15 0.85 24.11 27.55
N ARG A 16 1.56 25.14 27.97
CA ARG A 16 2.59 25.82 27.16
C ARG A 16 3.87 24.97 26.97
N ASN A 17 4.23 24.13 27.93
CA ASN A 17 5.40 23.24 27.83
C ASN A 17 5.07 21.98 27.00
N PHE A 18 3.83 21.53 27.01
CA PHE A 18 3.37 20.43 26.16
C PHE A 18 3.39 20.80 24.68
N LEU A 19 2.95 22.03 24.34
CA LEU A 19 2.97 22.54 22.95
C LEU A 19 4.37 22.76 22.41
N ARG A 20 5.36 23.06 23.26
CA ARG A 20 6.77 23.19 22.84
C ARG A 20 7.44 21.83 22.61
N ALA A 21 7.10 20.81 23.37
CA ALA A 21 7.61 19.45 23.18
C ALA A 21 7.05 18.79 21.92
N THR A 22 5.80 19.06 21.56
CA THR A 22 5.18 18.54 20.34
C THR A 22 5.66 19.25 19.07
N ALA A 23 6.00 20.55 19.13
CA ALA A 23 6.52 21.28 17.97
C ALA A 23 7.94 20.81 17.56
N THR A 24 8.76 20.41 18.51
CA THR A 24 10.12 19.87 18.22
C THR A 24 10.09 18.45 17.66
N ALA A 25 9.12 17.63 18.04
CA ALA A 25 8.97 16.28 17.48
C ALA A 25 8.42 16.28 16.04
N ALA A 26 7.59 17.27 15.67
CA ALA A 26 7.05 17.40 14.32
C ALA A 26 8.09 17.89 13.28
N LEU A 27 9.09 18.67 13.71
CA LEU A 27 10.15 19.18 12.81
C LEU A 27 11.24 18.16 12.52
N THR A 28 11.44 17.14 13.37
CA THR A 28 12.42 16.08 13.14
C THR A 28 11.89 14.97 12.21
N LEU A 29 10.58 14.85 12.03
CA LEU A 29 9.99 13.85 11.13
C LEU A 29 9.85 14.33 9.66
N THR A 30 9.86 15.64 9.42
CA THR A 30 9.80 16.18 8.06
C THR A 30 11.17 16.35 7.39
N GLY A 31 12.26 16.24 8.14
CA GLY A 31 13.63 16.43 7.64
C GLY A 31 14.34 15.18 7.15
N THR A 32 13.84 13.99 7.46
CA THR A 32 14.55 12.73 7.15
C THR A 32 13.98 11.93 5.98
N PHE A 33 12.84 12.31 5.44
CA PHE A 33 12.28 11.62 4.25
C PHE A 33 12.81 12.15 2.91
N ALA A 34 13.55 13.25 2.89
CA ALA A 34 14.06 13.83 1.64
C ALA A 34 15.38 13.21 1.13
N LEU A 35 15.99 12.27 1.86
CA LEU A 35 17.28 11.70 1.49
C LEU A 35 17.32 10.18 1.37
N SER A 36 16.19 9.50 1.46
CA SER A 36 16.12 8.04 1.27
C SER A 36 15.80 7.62 -0.16
N SER A 37 15.88 8.52 -1.14
CA SER A 37 15.82 8.11 -2.55
C SER A 37 17.06 7.32 -3.02
N CYS A 38 18.03 7.10 -2.13
CA CYS A 38 19.26 6.37 -2.41
C CYS A 38 19.49 5.21 -1.44
N GLY A 39 18.49 4.55 -0.96
CA GLY A 39 18.69 3.59 0.11
C GLY A 39 18.28 2.17 -0.13
N LEU A 40 17.95 1.75 -1.34
CA LEU A 40 18.18 0.35 -1.70
C LEU A 40 19.67 0.18 -2.02
N ARG A 41 20.48 0.31 -0.97
CA ARG A 41 21.86 -0.16 -1.01
C ARG A 41 21.74 -1.67 -1.07
N TRP A 42 21.71 -2.18 -2.28
CA TRP A 42 21.89 -3.58 -2.56
C TRP A 42 23.27 -3.93 -2.04
N GLU A 43 23.36 -4.48 -0.85
CA GLU A 43 24.58 -5.12 -0.41
C GLU A 43 24.79 -6.26 -1.40
N ALA A 44 25.64 -5.99 -2.40
CA ALA A 44 26.22 -7.01 -3.22
C ALA A 44 27.11 -7.81 -2.26
N ASP A 45 26.57 -8.92 -1.76
CA ASP A 45 27.30 -9.83 -0.92
C ASP A 45 28.60 -10.24 -1.61
N ALA A 46 29.60 -10.34 -0.80
CA ALA A 46 30.97 -10.69 -1.01
C ALA A 46 31.23 -11.59 -2.24
N GLY A 47 32.01 -11.00 -3.14
CA GLY A 47 32.94 -11.71 -4.01
C GLY A 47 32.38 -12.95 -4.73
N ASP A 48 31.70 -12.74 -5.86
CA ASP A 48 31.46 -13.79 -6.84
C ASP A 48 32.78 -14.44 -7.26
N LEU A 49 33.03 -15.63 -6.78
CA LEU A 49 34.11 -16.45 -7.31
C LEU A 49 33.70 -16.87 -8.73
N PRO A 50 34.46 -16.51 -9.78
CA PRO A 50 34.01 -16.63 -11.16
C PRO A 50 33.84 -18.09 -11.65
N PHE A 51 34.00 -19.07 -10.80
CA PHE A 51 33.93 -20.49 -11.13
C PHE A 51 32.88 -21.30 -10.38
N LEU A 52 32.11 -20.67 -9.47
CA LEU A 52 31.01 -21.36 -8.82
C LEU A 52 29.69 -21.04 -9.53
N PRO A 53 28.83 -22.04 -9.80
CA PRO A 53 27.49 -21.77 -10.28
C PRO A 53 26.77 -20.87 -9.25
N HIS A 54 26.33 -19.71 -9.68
CA HIS A 54 25.56 -18.83 -8.80
C HIS A 54 24.28 -19.57 -8.42
N GLU A 55 24.10 -19.84 -7.14
CA GLU A 55 22.81 -20.33 -6.65
C GLU A 55 21.75 -19.27 -6.99
N ARG A 56 20.71 -19.71 -7.69
CA ARG A 56 19.61 -18.80 -8.01
C ARG A 56 19.00 -18.26 -6.71
N HIS A 57 18.97 -16.95 -6.59
CA HIS A 57 18.33 -16.33 -5.45
C HIS A 57 16.88 -16.85 -5.31
N PRO A 58 16.44 -17.26 -4.10
CA PRO A 58 15.13 -17.91 -3.90
C PRO A 58 13.94 -17.13 -4.47
N THR A 59 14.03 -15.80 -4.49
CA THR A 59 12.99 -14.91 -5.02
C THR A 59 12.99 -14.75 -6.53
N THR A 60 13.99 -15.25 -7.24
CA THR A 60 14.08 -15.09 -8.69
C THR A 60 12.88 -15.68 -9.43
N GLU A 61 12.42 -16.86 -9.02
CA GLU A 61 11.25 -17.51 -9.61
C GLU A 61 9.98 -16.67 -9.37
N LEU A 62 9.81 -16.16 -8.17
CA LEU A 62 8.66 -15.32 -7.79
C LEU A 62 8.61 -14.05 -8.63
N LEU A 63 9.74 -13.34 -8.74
CA LEU A 63 9.85 -12.12 -9.55
C LEU A 63 9.70 -12.38 -11.05
N THR A 64 10.19 -13.54 -11.55
CA THR A 64 10.01 -13.94 -12.94
C THR A 64 8.55 -14.22 -13.27
N THR A 65 7.84 -14.90 -12.38
CA THR A 65 6.41 -15.15 -12.51
C THR A 65 5.63 -13.84 -12.53
N GLU A 66 5.96 -12.90 -11.61
CA GLU A 66 5.31 -11.61 -11.59
C GLU A 66 5.63 -10.78 -12.84
N LEU A 67 6.85 -10.84 -13.37
CA LEU A 67 7.21 -10.21 -14.63
C LEU A 67 6.34 -10.72 -15.80
N GLN A 68 6.04 -12.02 -15.84
CA GLN A 68 5.16 -12.63 -16.86
C GLN A 68 3.72 -12.13 -16.71
N HIS A 69 3.20 -12.06 -15.48
CA HIS A 69 1.85 -11.56 -15.21
C HIS A 69 1.70 -10.09 -15.61
N VAL A 70 2.67 -9.24 -15.23
CA VAL A 70 2.65 -7.82 -15.61
C VAL A 70 2.79 -7.67 -17.13
N THR A 71 3.60 -8.48 -17.80
CA THR A 71 3.71 -8.48 -19.27
C THR A 71 2.39 -8.83 -19.93
N THR A 72 1.69 -9.86 -19.45
CA THR A 72 0.38 -10.24 -19.97
C THR A 72 -0.66 -9.12 -19.78
N ALA A 73 -0.67 -8.49 -18.61
CA ALA A 73 -1.56 -7.37 -18.31
C ALA A 73 -1.23 -6.13 -19.17
N TYR A 74 0.05 -5.84 -19.37
CA TYR A 74 0.54 -4.79 -20.26
C TYR A 74 0.04 -4.97 -21.69
N HIS A 75 0.21 -6.17 -22.26
CA HIS A 75 -0.27 -6.50 -23.60
C HIS A 75 -1.80 -6.38 -23.73
N ALA A 76 -2.53 -6.84 -22.74
CA ALA A 76 -3.98 -6.72 -22.70
C ALA A 76 -4.43 -5.24 -22.64
N CYS A 77 -3.70 -4.38 -21.93
CA CYS A 77 -3.95 -2.93 -21.90
C CYS A 77 -3.69 -2.27 -23.25
N ILE A 78 -2.65 -2.68 -23.99
CA ILE A 78 -2.38 -2.20 -25.35
C ILE A 78 -3.56 -2.56 -26.28
N THR A 79 -3.97 -3.81 -26.27
CA THR A 79 -5.13 -4.28 -27.07
C THR A 79 -6.41 -3.52 -26.70
N ALA A 80 -6.65 -3.25 -25.43
CA ALA A 80 -7.80 -2.49 -24.93
C ALA A 80 -7.71 -0.98 -25.14
N GLY A 81 -6.63 -0.46 -25.71
CA GLY A 81 -6.42 0.99 -25.90
C GLY A 81 -6.31 1.77 -24.58
N ALA A 82 -5.96 1.13 -23.48
CA ALA A 82 -5.87 1.71 -22.15
C ALA A 82 -4.51 2.40 -21.91
N THR A 83 -4.18 3.38 -22.76
CA THR A 83 -2.87 4.06 -22.80
C THR A 83 -2.34 4.52 -21.44
N PRO A 84 -3.13 5.14 -20.53
CA PRO A 84 -2.63 5.52 -19.22
C PRO A 84 -2.10 4.33 -18.39
N LEU A 85 -2.74 3.16 -18.50
CA LEU A 85 -2.32 1.95 -17.77
C LEU A 85 -1.10 1.29 -18.42
N VAL A 86 -0.95 1.42 -19.74
CA VAL A 86 0.24 0.96 -20.47
C VAL A 86 1.50 1.60 -19.88
N THR A 87 1.52 2.92 -19.73
CA THR A 87 2.67 3.66 -19.14
C THR A 87 2.94 3.24 -17.69
N LEU A 88 1.89 2.93 -16.91
CA LEU A 88 2.06 2.47 -15.54
C LEU A 88 2.69 1.06 -15.50
N HIS A 89 2.26 0.16 -16.40
CA HIS A 89 2.86 -1.16 -16.52
C HIS A 89 4.32 -1.13 -16.99
N GLU A 90 4.69 -0.19 -17.87
CA GLU A 90 6.09 0.00 -18.27
C GLU A 90 6.99 0.28 -17.07
N LYS A 91 6.53 1.10 -16.13
CA LYS A 91 7.26 1.37 -14.88
C LYS A 91 7.37 0.13 -14.01
N GLN A 92 6.31 -0.69 -13.90
CA GLN A 92 6.34 -1.96 -13.17
C GLN A 92 7.31 -2.97 -13.80
N LEU A 93 7.26 -3.12 -15.13
CA LEU A 93 8.18 -3.98 -15.88
C LEU A 93 9.64 -3.54 -15.72
N HIS A 94 9.87 -2.22 -15.72
CA HIS A 94 11.22 -1.68 -15.48
C HIS A 94 11.73 -2.05 -14.08
N ALA A 95 10.92 -1.83 -13.06
CA ALA A 95 11.29 -2.16 -11.67
C ALA A 95 11.58 -3.65 -11.47
N LEU A 96 10.74 -4.53 -12.02
CA LEU A 96 10.93 -5.99 -11.95
C LEU A 96 12.21 -6.44 -12.67
N ARG A 97 12.46 -5.91 -13.87
CA ARG A 97 13.68 -6.22 -14.62
C ARG A 97 14.94 -5.73 -13.91
N ALA A 98 14.92 -4.50 -13.40
CA ALA A 98 16.02 -3.96 -12.62
C ALA A 98 16.32 -4.84 -11.40
N ARG A 99 15.27 -5.31 -10.70
CA ARG A 99 15.44 -6.20 -9.57
C ARG A 99 16.01 -7.56 -9.97
N LEU A 100 15.47 -8.19 -11.00
CA LEU A 100 16.00 -9.46 -11.51
C LEU A 100 17.47 -9.34 -11.93
N THR A 101 17.84 -8.26 -12.63
CA THR A 101 19.23 -7.98 -13.00
C THR A 101 20.12 -7.85 -11.76
N SER A 102 19.66 -7.18 -10.70
CA SER A 102 20.44 -7.06 -9.46
C SER A 102 20.61 -8.40 -8.71
N LEU A 103 19.77 -9.38 -9.00
CA LEU A 103 19.90 -10.76 -8.52
C LEU A 103 20.67 -11.67 -9.49
N HIS A 104 21.39 -11.09 -10.44
CA HIS A 104 22.11 -11.82 -11.50
C HIS A 104 21.24 -12.78 -12.31
N ALA A 105 19.93 -12.59 -12.32
CA ALA A 105 19.00 -13.31 -13.13
C ALA A 105 18.85 -12.64 -14.50
N THR A 106 18.88 -13.41 -15.56
CA THR A 106 18.62 -12.88 -16.92
C THR A 106 17.11 -12.85 -17.14
N PRO A 107 16.46 -11.66 -17.17
CA PRO A 107 15.06 -11.57 -17.49
C PRO A 107 14.79 -12.12 -18.89
N GLN A 108 13.77 -12.95 -19.04
CA GLN A 108 13.35 -13.39 -20.37
C GLN A 108 12.94 -12.18 -21.21
N THR A 109 13.39 -12.18 -22.48
CA THR A 109 12.94 -11.17 -23.45
C THR A 109 11.43 -11.36 -23.66
N PRO A 110 10.59 -10.35 -23.36
CA PRO A 110 9.17 -10.50 -23.57
C PRO A 110 8.87 -10.64 -25.07
N PRO A 111 7.77 -11.31 -25.43
CA PRO A 111 7.29 -11.29 -26.79
C PRO A 111 7.02 -9.83 -27.23
N PRO A 112 7.12 -9.53 -28.53
CA PRO A 112 6.82 -8.20 -29.03
C PRO A 112 5.38 -7.81 -28.63
N PRO A 113 5.15 -6.52 -28.28
CA PRO A 113 3.83 -6.06 -27.90
C PRO A 113 2.86 -6.22 -29.08
N PRO A 114 1.60 -6.55 -28.81
CA PRO A 114 0.57 -6.61 -29.84
C PRO A 114 0.36 -5.22 -30.46
N HIS A 115 -0.16 -5.19 -31.67
CA HIS A 115 -0.59 -3.92 -32.26
C HIS A 115 -1.81 -3.38 -31.48
N PRO A 116 -1.84 -2.08 -31.17
CA PRO A 116 -3.01 -1.46 -30.55
C PRO A 116 -4.25 -1.69 -31.42
N SER A 117 -5.36 -2.06 -30.78
CA SER A 117 -6.63 -2.12 -31.51
C SER A 117 -7.03 -0.72 -31.96
N THR A 118 -7.38 -0.57 -33.23
CA THR A 118 -7.90 0.69 -33.77
C THR A 118 -9.28 1.04 -33.21
N ASN A 119 -10.03 0.02 -32.79
CA ASN A 119 -11.37 0.17 -32.19
C ASN A 119 -11.50 -0.80 -31.00
N PRO A 120 -11.01 -0.47 -29.80
CA PRO A 120 -11.11 -1.35 -28.65
C PRO A 120 -12.57 -1.55 -28.22
N THR A 121 -12.94 -2.81 -28.06
CA THR A 121 -14.29 -3.21 -27.67
C THR A 121 -14.46 -3.25 -26.13
N PRO A 122 -15.69 -3.27 -25.60
CA PRO A 122 -15.93 -3.55 -24.18
C PRO A 122 -15.35 -4.90 -23.74
N GLN A 123 -15.28 -5.88 -24.65
CA GLN A 123 -14.70 -7.20 -24.42
C GLN A 123 -13.17 -7.10 -24.21
N ASP A 124 -12.48 -6.29 -24.98
CA ASP A 124 -11.03 -6.06 -24.82
C ASP A 124 -10.72 -5.46 -23.44
N ARG A 125 -11.55 -4.50 -23.00
CA ARG A 125 -11.43 -3.91 -21.64
C ARG A 125 -11.71 -4.94 -20.55
N ALA A 126 -12.72 -5.79 -20.74
CA ALA A 126 -13.01 -6.87 -19.80
C ALA A 126 -11.88 -7.89 -19.73
N ALA A 127 -11.28 -8.25 -20.87
CA ALA A 127 -10.12 -9.13 -20.95
C ALA A 127 -8.89 -8.50 -20.26
N ALA A 128 -8.65 -7.20 -20.46
CA ALA A 128 -7.59 -6.48 -19.79
C ALA A 128 -7.80 -6.43 -18.26
N ALA A 129 -9.02 -6.19 -17.80
CA ALA A 129 -9.35 -6.25 -16.37
C ALA A 129 -9.13 -7.66 -15.80
N GLN A 130 -9.52 -8.69 -16.54
CA GLN A 130 -9.29 -10.08 -16.12
C GLN A 130 -7.80 -10.43 -16.06
N ALA A 131 -6.98 -9.94 -17.01
CA ALA A 131 -5.54 -10.12 -17.00
C ALA A 131 -4.90 -9.48 -15.76
N GLN A 132 -5.42 -8.33 -15.29
CA GLN A 132 -4.99 -7.75 -14.01
C GLN A 132 -5.28 -8.69 -12.83
N LEU A 133 -6.49 -9.25 -12.78
CA LEU A 133 -6.94 -10.09 -11.67
C LEU A 133 -6.26 -11.46 -11.63
N ASN A 134 -5.98 -12.07 -12.78
CA ASN A 134 -5.37 -13.40 -12.85
C ASN A 134 -4.04 -13.48 -12.10
N GLY A 135 -3.21 -12.45 -12.17
CA GLY A 135 -1.97 -12.42 -11.42
C GLY A 135 -2.16 -12.22 -9.91
N LEU A 136 -3.29 -11.67 -9.47
CA LEU A 136 -3.56 -11.40 -8.05
C LEU A 136 -4.02 -12.64 -7.30
N ASN A 137 -4.79 -13.50 -7.98
CA ASN A 137 -5.35 -14.72 -7.40
C ASN A 137 -4.36 -15.88 -7.44
N HIS A 138 -3.20 -15.67 -8.03
CA HIS A 138 -2.16 -16.69 -8.04
C HIS A 138 -1.47 -16.68 -6.68
N THR A 139 -2.01 -17.46 -5.78
CA THR A 139 -1.27 -17.92 -4.61
C THR A 139 -0.21 -18.86 -5.15
N PRO A 140 1.08 -18.54 -5.02
CA PRO A 140 2.09 -19.50 -5.43
C PRO A 140 1.87 -20.77 -4.60
N ASN A 141 1.71 -21.89 -5.26
CA ASN A 141 1.74 -23.20 -4.61
C ASN A 141 3.10 -23.45 -3.91
N ASN A 142 4.04 -22.54 -4.10
CA ASN A 142 5.37 -22.57 -3.52
C ASN A 142 5.43 -21.67 -2.27
N THR A 143 4.90 -22.18 -1.16
CA THR A 143 5.01 -21.54 0.16
C THR A 143 6.47 -21.22 0.53
N THR A 144 7.43 -22.01 0.04
CA THR A 144 8.86 -21.83 0.28
C THR A 144 9.38 -20.54 -0.35
N ALA A 145 9.02 -20.23 -1.59
CA ALA A 145 9.49 -19.01 -2.26
C ALA A 145 9.01 -17.73 -1.54
N TRP A 146 7.81 -17.74 -1.00
CA TRP A 146 7.30 -16.62 -0.22
C TRP A 146 7.97 -16.48 1.15
N SER A 147 8.24 -17.58 1.83
CA SER A 147 8.89 -17.56 3.14
C SER A 147 10.35 -17.14 3.07
N THR A 148 11.04 -17.48 1.97
CA THR A 148 12.45 -17.13 1.71
C THR A 148 12.63 -15.79 1.02
N ALA A 149 11.57 -15.21 0.45
CA ALA A 149 11.62 -13.92 -0.22
C ALA A 149 12.05 -12.79 0.74
N THR A 150 12.86 -11.88 0.22
CA THR A 150 13.30 -10.73 1.02
C THR A 150 12.17 -9.73 1.22
N PRO A 151 12.17 -8.96 2.33
CA PRO A 151 11.15 -7.93 2.55
C PRO A 151 11.04 -6.91 1.39
N PRO A 152 12.13 -6.42 0.78
CA PRO A 152 12.04 -5.55 -0.41
C PRO A 152 11.35 -6.20 -1.61
N ASP A 153 11.58 -7.49 -1.86
CA ASP A 153 10.94 -8.20 -2.97
C ASP A 153 9.44 -8.39 -2.73
N LEU A 154 9.07 -8.74 -1.50
CA LEU A 154 7.67 -8.85 -1.09
C LEU A 154 6.96 -7.51 -1.13
N LEU A 155 7.67 -6.42 -0.80
CA LEU A 155 7.15 -5.06 -0.91
C LEU A 155 6.89 -4.68 -2.37
N LEU A 156 7.84 -4.95 -3.28
CA LEU A 156 7.70 -4.70 -4.71
C LEU A 156 6.50 -5.47 -5.30
N ILE A 157 6.43 -6.78 -5.03
CA ILE A 157 5.32 -7.62 -5.50
C ILE A 157 3.99 -7.12 -4.93
N GLY A 158 3.93 -6.83 -3.64
CA GLY A 158 2.72 -6.34 -2.98
C GLY A 158 2.23 -5.01 -3.53
N SER A 159 3.15 -4.09 -3.82
CA SER A 159 2.89 -2.82 -4.48
C SER A 159 2.29 -3.03 -5.88
N ILE A 160 2.91 -3.88 -6.71
CA ILE A 160 2.42 -4.22 -8.04
C ILE A 160 1.04 -4.87 -7.96
N HIS A 161 0.83 -5.82 -7.06
CA HIS A 161 -0.47 -6.48 -6.87
C HIS A 161 -1.57 -5.48 -6.48
N THR A 162 -1.25 -4.53 -5.59
CA THR A 162 -2.19 -3.46 -5.19
C THR A 162 -2.56 -2.58 -6.39
N ALA A 163 -1.59 -2.14 -7.17
CA ALA A 163 -1.80 -1.34 -8.37
C ALA A 163 -2.65 -2.09 -9.41
N ARG A 164 -2.35 -3.36 -9.67
CA ARG A 164 -3.09 -4.19 -10.63
C ARG A 164 -4.54 -4.40 -10.22
N GLY A 165 -4.81 -4.61 -8.93
CA GLY A 165 -6.17 -4.67 -8.43
C GLY A 165 -6.95 -3.37 -8.68
N THR A 166 -6.30 -2.21 -8.47
CA THR A 166 -6.85 -0.89 -8.79
C THR A 166 -7.10 -0.74 -10.30
N PHE A 167 -6.16 -1.16 -11.15
CA PHE A 167 -6.30 -1.08 -12.61
C PHE A 167 -7.46 -1.95 -13.14
N ALA A 168 -7.66 -3.13 -12.57
CA ALA A 168 -8.80 -3.98 -12.91
C ALA A 168 -10.13 -3.24 -12.69
N ARG A 169 -10.24 -2.52 -11.59
CA ARG A 169 -11.44 -1.74 -11.27
C ARG A 169 -11.63 -0.55 -12.22
N LEU A 170 -10.56 0.15 -12.56
CA LEU A 170 -10.61 1.26 -13.52
C LEU A 170 -11.01 0.81 -14.93
N LEU A 171 -10.61 -0.40 -15.34
CA LEU A 171 -10.94 -0.93 -16.67
C LEU A 171 -12.37 -1.38 -16.82
N HIS A 172 -12.95 -2.00 -15.81
CA HIS A 172 -14.25 -2.67 -15.96
C HIS A 172 -15.12 -2.65 -14.71
N ASN A 173 -14.83 -1.79 -13.76
CA ASN A 173 -15.52 -1.73 -12.47
C ASN A 173 -15.58 -3.10 -11.75
N LYS A 174 -14.69 -4.01 -12.11
CA LYS A 174 -14.55 -5.32 -11.47
C LYS A 174 -13.77 -5.17 -10.18
N SER A 175 -14.39 -5.53 -9.08
CA SER A 175 -13.71 -5.71 -7.80
C SER A 175 -13.34 -7.17 -7.63
N GLU A 176 -12.25 -7.45 -6.93
CA GLU A 176 -12.06 -8.79 -6.38
C GLU A 176 -13.26 -9.14 -5.51
N THR A 177 -13.72 -10.38 -5.63
CA THR A 177 -14.76 -10.91 -4.75
C THR A 177 -14.35 -10.68 -3.29
N THR A 178 -15.23 -10.02 -2.55
CA THR A 178 -15.04 -9.83 -1.11
C THR A 178 -14.99 -11.20 -0.43
N HIS A 179 -13.85 -11.54 0.14
CA HIS A 179 -13.71 -12.73 0.96
C HIS A 179 -13.72 -12.38 2.44
N PRO A 180 -14.06 -13.35 3.30
CA PRO A 180 -14.27 -13.14 4.71
C PRO A 180 -13.07 -12.49 5.42
N THR A 181 -13.38 -11.89 6.52
CA THR A 181 -12.58 -11.04 7.40
C THR A 181 -11.43 -11.73 8.13
N ASP A 182 -11.27 -13.04 7.96
CA ASP A 182 -10.37 -13.87 8.77
C ASP A 182 -8.87 -13.61 8.56
N GLY A 183 -8.51 -12.80 7.59
CA GLY A 183 -7.12 -12.61 7.20
C GLY A 183 -6.25 -11.82 8.18
N PHE A 184 -6.83 -11.00 9.04
CA PHE A 184 -6.06 -10.16 9.98
C PHE A 184 -5.73 -10.84 11.31
N THR A 185 -6.30 -12.01 11.62
CA THR A 185 -6.11 -12.73 12.89
C THR A 185 -4.67 -13.05 13.21
N GLN A 186 -3.82 -13.10 12.20
CA GLN A 186 -2.42 -13.51 12.33
C GLN A 186 -1.44 -12.32 12.17
N LEU A 187 -1.94 -11.09 12.00
CA LEU A 187 -1.05 -9.93 11.88
C LEU A 187 -0.38 -9.65 13.23
N PRO A 188 0.95 -9.44 13.28
CA PRO A 188 1.61 -9.05 14.53
C PRO A 188 0.99 -7.80 15.13
N THR A 189 0.80 -7.79 16.44
CA THR A 189 0.07 -6.74 17.17
C THR A 189 0.59 -5.33 16.89
N ASN A 190 1.92 -5.16 16.83
CA ASN A 190 2.53 -3.87 16.53
C ASN A 190 2.18 -3.36 15.12
N THR A 191 2.20 -4.25 14.12
CA THR A 191 1.84 -3.92 12.74
C THR A 191 0.36 -3.57 12.66
N ALA A 192 -0.49 -4.38 13.25
CA ALA A 192 -1.93 -4.15 13.31
C ALA A 192 -2.26 -2.83 14.05
N GLN A 193 -1.56 -2.53 15.14
CA GLN A 193 -1.71 -1.27 15.89
C GLN A 193 -1.33 -0.04 15.04
N THR A 194 -0.26 -0.13 14.26
CA THR A 194 0.14 0.95 13.34
C THR A 194 -0.95 1.20 12.29
N ILE A 195 -1.45 0.14 11.64
CA ILE A 195 -2.54 0.26 10.68
C ILE A 195 -3.80 0.85 11.32
N TYR A 196 -4.15 0.41 12.52
CA TYR A 196 -5.29 0.91 13.29
C TYR A 196 -5.21 2.42 13.54
N GLN A 197 -4.06 2.92 13.97
CA GLN A 197 -3.84 4.36 14.21
C GLN A 197 -4.01 5.18 12.93
N HIS A 198 -3.41 4.73 11.81
CA HIS A 198 -3.55 5.41 10.52
C HIS A 198 -4.98 5.33 9.98
N ALA A 199 -5.69 4.21 10.20
CA ALA A 199 -7.08 4.07 9.81
C ALA A 199 -7.98 5.08 10.54
N HIS A 200 -7.79 5.28 11.85
CA HIS A 200 -8.53 6.29 12.61
C HIS A 200 -8.23 7.72 12.15
N ALA A 201 -6.97 8.04 11.85
CA ALA A 201 -6.59 9.35 11.32
C ALA A 201 -7.24 9.62 9.96
N THR A 202 -7.22 8.62 9.08
CA THR A 202 -7.84 8.69 7.74
C THR A 202 -9.36 8.81 7.86
N ARG A 203 -10.00 8.03 8.75
CA ARG A 203 -11.44 8.13 9.04
C ARG A 203 -11.83 9.55 9.43
N TYR A 204 -11.15 10.14 10.40
CA TYR A 204 -11.41 11.51 10.83
C TYR A 204 -11.32 12.52 9.67
N THR A 205 -10.31 12.40 8.82
CA THR A 205 -10.15 13.26 7.64
C THR A 205 -11.33 13.12 6.67
N LEU A 206 -11.77 11.88 6.41
CA LEU A 206 -12.90 11.63 5.51
C LEU A 206 -14.26 12.02 6.11
N GLU A 207 -14.44 11.94 7.43
CA GLU A 207 -15.63 12.45 8.13
C GLU A 207 -15.77 13.97 7.91
N ILE A 208 -14.66 14.71 8.01
CA ILE A 208 -14.64 16.15 7.69
C ILE A 208 -14.98 16.39 6.23
N ALA A 209 -14.41 15.60 5.31
CA ALA A 209 -14.69 15.71 3.90
C ALA A 209 -16.17 15.41 3.59
N ALA A 210 -16.74 14.35 4.16
CA ALA A 210 -18.16 14.00 4.00
C ALA A 210 -19.09 15.08 4.53
N ALA A 211 -18.74 15.71 5.66
CA ALA A 211 -19.55 16.79 6.25
C ALA A 211 -19.54 18.07 5.42
N ARG A 212 -18.47 18.33 4.67
CA ARG A 212 -18.25 19.60 3.93
C ARG A 212 -18.52 19.48 2.43
N THR A 213 -18.87 18.30 1.93
CA THR A 213 -19.16 18.06 0.52
C THR A 213 -20.64 17.69 0.34
N THR A 214 -21.09 17.75 -0.91
CA THR A 214 -22.46 17.39 -1.32
C THR A 214 -22.44 16.32 -2.40
N ASP A 215 -23.60 15.76 -2.68
CA ASP A 215 -23.86 14.91 -3.84
C ASP A 215 -22.85 13.78 -4.06
N LYS A 216 -22.30 13.69 -5.25
CA LYS A 216 -21.37 12.64 -5.65
C LYS A 216 -20.14 12.57 -4.75
N THR A 217 -19.57 13.72 -4.38
CA THR A 217 -18.35 13.76 -3.55
C THR A 217 -18.61 13.22 -2.14
N ARG A 218 -19.79 13.54 -1.56
CA ARG A 218 -20.21 12.94 -0.28
C ARG A 218 -20.42 11.44 -0.40
N THR A 219 -21.00 10.97 -1.51
CA THR A 219 -21.18 9.53 -1.76
C THR A 219 -19.83 8.82 -1.81
N THR A 220 -18.84 9.38 -2.52
CA THR A 220 -17.46 8.85 -2.56
C THR A 220 -16.81 8.84 -1.17
N ALA A 221 -16.99 9.90 -0.37
CA ALA A 221 -16.50 9.95 1.01
C ALA A 221 -17.10 8.84 1.87
N ASN A 222 -18.42 8.66 1.80
CA ASN A 222 -19.13 7.64 2.57
C ASN A 222 -18.72 6.21 2.16
N ALA A 223 -18.48 5.95 0.87
CA ALA A 223 -17.98 4.67 0.40
C ALA A 223 -16.58 4.35 0.98
N ALA A 224 -15.67 5.33 0.97
CA ALA A 224 -14.35 5.19 1.58
C ALA A 224 -14.45 5.00 3.11
N LEU A 225 -15.32 5.76 3.78
CA LEU A 225 -15.58 5.60 5.23
C LEU A 225 -16.09 4.19 5.56
N THR A 226 -16.98 3.63 4.75
CA THR A 226 -17.44 2.24 4.94
C THR A 226 -16.28 1.27 4.89
N THR A 227 -15.38 1.40 3.91
CA THR A 227 -14.17 0.55 3.77
C THR A 227 -13.25 0.68 4.99
N ILE A 228 -13.04 1.90 5.49
CA ILE A 228 -12.17 2.15 6.64
C ILE A 228 -12.80 1.65 7.95
N ASN A 229 -14.09 1.87 8.14
CA ASN A 229 -14.80 1.35 9.32
C ASN A 229 -14.74 -0.18 9.37
N GLN A 230 -14.88 -0.85 8.21
CA GLN A 230 -14.71 -2.29 8.13
C GLN A 230 -13.27 -2.71 8.46
N LEU A 231 -12.25 -1.97 7.99
CA LEU A 231 -10.85 -2.25 8.34
C LEU A 231 -10.61 -2.10 9.85
N ILE A 232 -11.12 -1.04 10.46
CA ILE A 232 -11.02 -0.82 11.91
C ILE A 232 -11.72 -1.96 12.68
N HIS A 233 -12.92 -2.35 12.24
CA HIS A 233 -13.65 -3.48 12.80
C HIS A 233 -12.84 -4.79 12.73
N ASP A 234 -12.30 -5.10 11.55
CA ASP A 234 -11.52 -6.31 11.34
C ASP A 234 -10.26 -6.32 12.24
N LEU A 235 -9.57 -5.18 12.36
CA LEU A 235 -8.39 -5.07 13.22
C LEU A 235 -8.73 -5.25 14.70
N THR A 236 -9.84 -4.70 15.18
CA THR A 236 -10.24 -4.81 16.59
C THR A 236 -10.77 -6.20 16.95
N HIS A 237 -11.53 -6.83 16.07
CA HIS A 237 -12.18 -8.10 16.36
C HIS A 237 -11.37 -9.32 15.95
N THR A 238 -10.63 -9.24 14.85
CA THR A 238 -9.88 -10.39 14.32
C THR A 238 -8.40 -10.37 14.69
N ALA A 239 -7.75 -9.21 14.69
CA ALA A 239 -6.35 -9.09 15.11
C ALA A 239 -6.20 -8.96 16.64
N ASN A 240 -7.30 -9.02 17.37
CA ASN A 240 -7.36 -8.95 18.83
C ASN A 240 -6.56 -7.76 19.41
N ILE A 241 -6.65 -6.62 18.71
CA ILE A 241 -6.03 -5.39 19.21
C ILE A 241 -6.91 -4.86 20.33
N THR A 242 -6.36 -4.85 21.52
CA THR A 242 -6.90 -3.99 22.58
C THR A 242 -6.35 -2.59 22.31
N PRO A 243 -7.20 -1.60 21.99
CA PRO A 243 -6.72 -0.23 21.80
C PRO A 243 -6.01 0.21 23.08
N THR A 244 -4.69 0.25 23.07
CA THR A 244 -3.90 0.70 24.23
C THR A 244 -4.18 2.16 24.57
N HIS A 245 -4.67 2.91 23.58
CA HIS A 245 -5.09 4.29 23.75
C HIS A 245 -6.35 4.54 22.92
N ALA A 246 -7.34 5.16 23.49
CA ALA A 246 -8.45 5.69 22.72
C ALA A 246 -7.91 6.62 21.60
N PRO A 247 -8.44 6.52 20.38
CA PRO A 247 -8.03 7.44 19.32
C PRO A 247 -8.23 8.89 19.82
N PRO A 248 -7.33 9.81 19.50
CA PRO A 248 -7.45 11.19 19.92
C PRO A 248 -8.79 11.76 19.43
N LEU A 249 -9.40 12.64 20.23
CA LEU A 249 -10.68 13.32 19.90
C LEU A 249 -10.56 14.20 18.65
N GLY A 250 -9.38 14.44 18.13
CA GLY A 250 -9.08 15.17 16.91
C GLY A 250 -7.64 15.01 16.50
N TYR A 251 -7.39 15.18 15.22
CA TYR A 251 -6.05 15.16 14.64
C TYR A 251 -5.67 16.59 14.24
N PRO A 252 -4.41 17.01 14.42
CA PRO A 252 -3.95 18.31 14.00
C PRO A 252 -3.94 18.38 12.46
N HIS A 253 -4.99 18.93 11.89
CA HIS A 253 -5.04 19.22 10.45
C HIS A 253 -5.28 20.72 10.26
N SER A 254 -4.57 21.32 9.29
CA SER A 254 -5.02 22.57 8.69
C SER A 254 -6.39 22.29 8.09
N GLN A 255 -7.42 23.02 8.55
CA GLN A 255 -8.78 22.78 8.08
C GLN A 255 -8.89 23.20 6.60
N PRO A 256 -9.13 22.27 5.67
CA PRO A 256 -9.28 22.62 4.27
C PRO A 256 -10.50 23.53 4.11
N THR A 257 -10.32 24.67 3.45
CA THR A 257 -11.37 25.69 3.24
C THR A 257 -11.98 25.62 1.86
N THR A 258 -11.30 24.99 0.89
CA THR A 258 -11.78 24.87 -0.49
C THR A 258 -12.03 23.41 -0.89
N PRO A 259 -12.91 23.13 -1.87
CA PRO A 259 -13.11 21.78 -2.40
C PRO A 259 -11.84 21.09 -2.88
N ALA A 260 -10.92 21.85 -3.51
CA ALA A 260 -9.65 21.32 -3.99
C ALA A 260 -8.74 20.87 -2.80
N GLN A 261 -8.68 21.68 -1.74
CA GLN A 261 -7.95 21.31 -0.53
C GLN A 261 -8.57 20.09 0.17
N LEU A 262 -9.89 19.98 0.18
CA LEU A 262 -10.60 18.81 0.72
C LEU A 262 -10.24 17.54 -0.07
N SER A 263 -10.30 17.62 -1.39
CA SER A 263 -9.92 16.49 -2.26
C SER A 263 -8.46 16.08 -2.05
N HIS A 264 -7.54 17.05 -2.02
CA HIS A 264 -6.12 16.80 -1.79
C HIS A 264 -5.88 16.14 -0.41
N THR A 265 -6.50 16.68 0.64
CA THR A 265 -6.36 16.14 2.01
C THR A 265 -6.91 14.72 2.13
N ALA A 266 -8.09 14.46 1.54
CA ALA A 266 -8.70 13.14 1.51
C ALA A 266 -7.82 12.13 0.74
N THR A 267 -7.32 12.51 -0.44
CA THR A 267 -6.43 11.69 -1.25
C THR A 267 -5.12 11.37 -0.53
N THR A 268 -4.50 12.38 0.09
CA THR A 268 -3.27 12.20 0.88
C THR A 268 -3.49 11.24 2.06
N ALA A 269 -4.60 11.36 2.77
CA ALA A 269 -4.93 10.46 3.88
C ALA A 269 -5.13 9.02 3.40
N LEU A 270 -5.84 8.81 2.29
CA LEU A 270 -6.05 7.51 1.67
C LEU A 270 -4.72 6.89 1.22
N HIS A 271 -3.85 7.67 0.56
CA HIS A 271 -2.52 7.20 0.16
C HIS A 271 -1.66 6.81 1.37
N THR A 272 -1.65 7.63 2.43
CA THR A 272 -0.89 7.32 3.64
C THR A 272 -1.33 6.00 4.27
N LEU A 273 -2.64 5.74 4.34
CA LEU A 273 -3.15 4.47 4.85
C LEU A 273 -2.85 3.31 3.89
N THR A 274 -2.97 3.51 2.58
CA THR A 274 -2.57 2.52 1.56
C THR A 274 -1.10 2.15 1.71
N ASP A 275 -0.22 3.14 1.82
CA ASP A 275 1.23 2.93 1.95
C ASP A 275 1.58 2.22 3.26
N THR A 276 0.84 2.50 4.34
CA THR A 276 0.96 1.78 5.62
C THR A 276 0.60 0.29 5.46
N LEU A 277 -0.49 -0.01 4.75
CA LEU A 277 -0.88 -1.40 4.46
C LEU A 277 0.14 -2.11 3.57
N ILE A 278 0.68 -1.42 2.56
CA ILE A 278 1.70 -1.98 1.67
C ILE A 278 2.99 -2.26 2.44
N ALA A 279 3.41 -1.36 3.32
CA ALA A 279 4.57 -1.58 4.20
C ALA A 279 4.39 -2.80 5.14
N ALA A 280 3.15 -3.18 5.45
CA ALA A 280 2.83 -4.36 6.23
C ALA A 280 2.84 -5.68 5.41
N LEU A 281 2.78 -5.61 4.08
CA LEU A 281 2.68 -6.80 3.22
C LEU A 281 3.83 -7.80 3.38
N PRO A 282 5.11 -7.39 3.52
CA PRO A 282 6.19 -8.34 3.77
C PRO A 282 5.98 -9.16 5.05
N THR A 283 5.52 -8.52 6.11
CA THR A 283 5.20 -9.19 7.38
C THR A 283 4.00 -10.12 7.23
N ALA A 284 2.94 -9.64 6.58
CA ALA A 284 1.74 -10.41 6.31
C ALA A 284 2.04 -11.67 5.45
N ALA A 285 2.90 -11.53 4.43
CA ALA A 285 3.32 -12.62 3.55
C ALA A 285 4.07 -13.74 4.30
N LYS A 286 4.91 -13.36 5.25
CA LYS A 286 5.63 -14.31 6.10
C LYS A 286 4.71 -15.00 7.12
N THR A 287 3.61 -14.38 7.45
CA THR A 287 2.64 -14.93 8.40
C THR A 287 1.74 -15.96 7.71
N SER A 288 1.04 -15.56 6.67
CA SER A 288 0.23 -16.46 5.84
C SER A 288 -0.23 -15.79 4.55
N THR A 289 -0.52 -16.60 3.54
CA THR A 289 -1.12 -16.16 2.28
C THR A 289 -2.47 -15.46 2.50
N THR A 290 -3.26 -15.93 3.46
CA THR A 290 -4.56 -15.33 3.80
C THR A 290 -4.37 -13.93 4.36
N CYS A 291 -3.41 -13.74 5.26
CA CYS A 291 -3.07 -12.45 5.85
C CYS A 291 -2.55 -11.47 4.76
N TYR A 292 -1.65 -11.93 3.91
CA TYR A 292 -1.17 -11.14 2.77
C TYR A 292 -2.32 -10.68 1.87
N ASN A 293 -3.17 -11.60 1.43
CA ASN A 293 -4.28 -11.30 0.53
C ASN A 293 -5.31 -10.36 1.16
N ALA A 294 -5.61 -10.50 2.46
CA ALA A 294 -6.50 -9.58 3.18
C ALA A 294 -5.91 -8.16 3.22
N THR A 295 -4.65 -8.02 3.62
CA THR A 295 -3.94 -6.74 3.69
C THR A 295 -3.86 -6.07 2.32
N ARG A 296 -3.48 -6.81 1.27
CA ARG A 296 -3.40 -6.33 -0.11
C ARG A 296 -4.76 -5.86 -0.63
N ARG A 297 -5.84 -6.63 -0.42
CA ARG A 297 -7.18 -6.23 -0.87
C ARG A 297 -7.65 -4.94 -0.21
N ARG A 298 -7.34 -4.72 1.06
CA ARG A 298 -7.64 -3.46 1.74
C ARG A 298 -6.83 -2.30 1.15
N ALA A 299 -5.54 -2.51 0.87
CA ALA A 299 -4.71 -1.52 0.18
C ALA A 299 -5.28 -1.18 -1.21
N THR A 300 -5.67 -2.19 -2.01
CA THR A 300 -6.32 -2.01 -3.31
C THR A 300 -7.61 -1.20 -3.21
N ALA A 301 -8.47 -1.48 -2.24
CA ALA A 301 -9.72 -0.75 -2.06
C ALA A 301 -9.47 0.74 -1.74
N LEU A 302 -8.52 1.03 -0.86
CA LEU A 302 -8.17 2.40 -0.50
C LEU A 302 -7.50 3.16 -1.65
N GLU A 303 -6.60 2.52 -2.41
CA GLU A 303 -6.01 3.11 -3.61
C GLU A 303 -7.07 3.41 -4.66
N THR A 304 -8.07 2.53 -4.81
CA THR A 304 -9.21 2.79 -5.68
C THR A 304 -10.00 4.01 -5.22
N HIS A 305 -10.30 4.12 -3.92
CA HIS A 305 -10.98 5.31 -3.40
C HIS A 305 -10.16 6.58 -3.65
N ALA A 306 -8.84 6.53 -3.54
CA ALA A 306 -7.98 7.68 -3.87
C ALA A 306 -8.16 8.11 -5.35
N THR A 307 -8.28 7.15 -6.28
CA THR A 307 -8.55 7.48 -7.69
C THR A 307 -9.97 8.04 -7.90
N GLU A 308 -10.96 7.60 -7.16
CA GLU A 308 -12.32 8.15 -7.17
C GLU A 308 -12.36 9.61 -6.67
N TRP A 309 -11.41 10.01 -5.83
CA TRP A 309 -11.17 11.38 -5.40
C TRP A 309 -10.35 12.23 -6.39
N GLY A 310 -9.99 11.67 -7.54
CA GLY A 310 -9.27 12.34 -8.62
C GLY A 310 -7.75 12.18 -8.58
N SER A 311 -7.23 11.32 -7.71
CA SER A 311 -5.82 10.94 -7.78
C SER A 311 -5.52 10.17 -9.06
N GLN A 312 -4.33 10.35 -9.60
CA GLN A 312 -3.83 9.44 -10.63
C GLN A 312 -3.50 8.07 -10.01
N ALA A 313 -3.81 7.00 -10.75
CA ALA A 313 -3.39 5.66 -10.37
C ALA A 313 -1.86 5.57 -10.29
N ARG A 314 -1.34 4.95 -9.25
CA ARG A 314 0.09 4.81 -9.02
C ARG A 314 0.59 3.47 -9.57
N PRO A 315 1.75 3.41 -10.26
CA PRO A 315 2.31 2.15 -10.75
C PRO A 315 2.85 1.27 -9.62
N LEU A 316 3.41 1.91 -8.61
CA LEU A 316 4.09 1.30 -7.46
C LEU A 316 3.69 2.05 -6.17
N PRO A 317 2.43 1.91 -5.70
CA PRO A 317 2.02 2.56 -4.46
C PRO A 317 2.87 2.03 -3.28
N GLY A 318 3.21 2.91 -2.33
CA GLY A 318 4.05 2.56 -1.18
C GLY A 318 5.55 2.43 -1.49
N ILE A 319 5.96 2.63 -2.73
CA ILE A 319 7.38 2.69 -3.15
C ILE A 319 7.61 4.09 -3.73
N ALA A 320 8.56 4.83 -3.13
CA ALA A 320 8.94 6.17 -3.55
C ALA A 320 9.89 6.16 -4.75
#